data_8903c877776ef39551a757ce02703ec0
#
_entry.id   8903c877776ef39551a757ce02703ec0
#
_cell.length_a   1.000
_cell.length_b   1.000
_cell.length_c   1.000
_cell.angle_alpha   90.00
_cell.angle_beta   90.00
_cell.angle_gamma   90.00
#
_symmetry.space_group_name_H-M   'P 1'
#
loop_
_entity.id
_entity.type
_entity.pdbx_description
1 polymer ?
#
loop_
_entity_poly.entity_id
_entity_poly.type
_entity_poly.pdbx_seq_one_letter_code
_entity_poly.pdbx_strand_id
1 'polypeptide(L)'
;MAVDGKWEIVINSPMGAQKATLDLATSGATLTGTQQAAQGSGPLENGKVDGNNVSWSAKISSPMPLTLDFSGAVDGDKLSGSVKAGAFGSFPFTGSRVA
;
A
#
# COMPACT_ATOMS: atom_id res chain seq x y z
N MET A 1 -5.69 5.01 16.08
CA MET A 1 -5.49 5.78 14.86
C MET A 1 -6.26 5.18 13.70
N ALA A 2 -6.64 6.00 12.77
CA ALA A 2 -7.49 5.57 11.66
C ALA A 2 -6.80 4.58 10.71
N VAL A 3 -5.48 4.53 10.73
CA VAL A 3 -4.71 3.73 9.77
C VAL A 3 -4.41 2.34 10.28
N ASP A 4 -4.39 2.12 11.59
CA ASP A 4 -4.05 0.83 12.17
C ASP A 4 -5.09 -0.23 11.78
N GLY A 5 -4.64 -1.41 11.47
CA GLY A 5 -5.51 -2.53 11.19
C GLY A 5 -5.15 -3.26 9.91
N LYS A 6 -6.04 -4.16 9.50
CA LYS A 6 -5.85 -4.94 8.28
C LYS A 6 -6.67 -4.32 7.15
N TRP A 7 -6.03 -4.14 6.02
CA TRP A 7 -6.62 -3.53 4.86
C TRP A 7 -6.50 -4.44 3.64
N GLU A 8 -7.50 -4.41 2.79
CA GLU A 8 -7.42 -5.05 1.48
C GLU A 8 -7.40 -3.95 0.43
N ILE A 9 -6.39 -3.96 -0.42
CA ILE A 9 -6.27 -2.97 -1.49
C ILE A 9 -6.33 -3.63 -2.85
N VAL A 10 -6.78 -2.86 -3.83
CA VAL A 10 -6.82 -3.27 -5.23
C VAL A 10 -6.08 -2.21 -6.04
N ILE A 11 -5.05 -2.63 -6.75
CA ILE A 11 -4.27 -1.77 -7.63
C ILE A 11 -4.79 -1.96 -9.04
N ASN A 12 -5.24 -0.90 -9.66
CA ASN A 12 -5.75 -0.94 -11.03
C ASN A 12 -4.62 -0.65 -12.00
N SER A 13 -4.09 -1.69 -12.61
CA SER A 13 -2.99 -1.60 -13.56
C SER A 13 -3.44 -2.02 -14.95
N PRO A 14 -2.64 -1.70 -16.00
CA PRO A 14 -2.96 -2.15 -17.35
C PRO A 14 -3.03 -3.66 -17.50
N MET A 15 -2.41 -4.39 -16.58
CA MET A 15 -2.43 -5.86 -16.59
C MET A 15 -3.63 -6.43 -15.83
N GLY A 16 -4.53 -5.57 -15.35
CA GLY A 16 -5.70 -5.96 -14.59
C GLY A 16 -5.61 -5.54 -13.14
N ALA A 17 -6.65 -5.86 -12.38
CA ALA A 17 -6.70 -5.51 -10.97
C ALA A 17 -5.82 -6.47 -10.17
N GLN A 18 -4.99 -5.92 -9.30
CA GLN A 18 -4.10 -6.67 -8.42
C GLN A 18 -4.56 -6.48 -6.99
N LYS A 19 -4.80 -7.55 -6.28
CA LYS A 19 -5.22 -7.48 -4.88
C LYS A 19 -4.04 -7.70 -3.96
N ALA A 20 -4.03 -6.95 -2.86
CA ALA A 20 -3.02 -7.11 -1.82
C ALA A 20 -3.67 -6.88 -0.46
N THR A 21 -3.11 -7.50 0.57
CA THR A 21 -3.55 -7.32 1.94
C THR A 21 -2.44 -6.61 2.70
N LEU A 22 -2.84 -5.62 3.50
CA LEU A 22 -1.91 -4.85 4.32
C LEU A 22 -2.25 -5.03 5.78
N ASP A 23 -1.24 -5.28 6.60
CA ASP A 23 -1.34 -5.14 8.05
C ASP A 23 -0.59 -3.88 8.42
N LEU A 24 -1.30 -2.87 8.90
CA LEU A 24 -0.73 -1.56 9.17
C LEU A 24 -0.73 -1.25 10.66
N ALA A 25 0.35 -0.65 11.10
CA ALA A 25 0.47 -0.15 12.47
C ALA A 25 1.20 1.19 12.43
N THR A 26 0.81 2.09 13.32
CA THR A 26 1.43 3.40 13.40
C THR A 26 2.18 3.56 14.71
N SER A 27 3.28 4.30 14.67
CA SER A 27 4.03 4.70 15.84
C SER A 27 4.47 6.14 15.61
N GLY A 28 3.72 7.08 16.19
CA GLY A 28 3.93 8.50 15.89
C GLY A 28 3.61 8.76 14.41
N ALA A 29 4.56 9.32 13.71
CA ALA A 29 4.43 9.59 12.27
C ALA A 29 4.97 8.46 11.40
N THR A 30 5.37 7.35 12.00
CA THR A 30 5.93 6.22 11.27
C THR A 30 4.86 5.15 11.03
N LEU A 31 4.77 4.68 9.81
CA LEU A 31 3.89 3.59 9.42
C LEU A 31 4.73 2.33 9.23
N THR A 32 4.29 1.25 9.88
CA THR A 32 4.95 -0.05 9.75
C THR A 32 3.91 -1.11 9.44
N GLY A 33 4.37 -2.27 9.08
CA GLY A 33 3.48 -3.39 8.80
C GLY A 33 4.03 -4.29 7.72
N THR A 34 3.13 -5.12 7.17
CA THR A 34 3.48 -6.06 6.11
C THR A 34 2.47 -5.96 4.98
N GLN A 35 2.92 -6.32 3.79
CA GLN A 35 2.08 -6.41 2.61
C GLN A 35 2.16 -7.82 2.05
N GLN A 36 1.00 -8.38 1.72
CA GLN A 36 0.93 -9.69 1.08
C GLN A 36 0.19 -9.54 -0.25
N ALA A 37 0.81 -10.03 -1.31
CA ALA A 37 0.27 -9.97 -2.66
C ALA A 37 0.67 -11.23 -3.42
N ALA A 38 0.07 -11.42 -4.60
CA ALA A 38 0.40 -12.56 -5.43
C ALA A 38 1.87 -12.58 -5.86
N GLN A 39 2.47 -11.41 -6.00
CA GLN A 39 3.87 -11.28 -6.40
C GLN A 39 4.86 -11.51 -5.25
N GLY A 40 4.37 -11.61 -4.03
CA GLY A 40 5.22 -11.82 -2.87
C GLY A 40 4.71 -11.08 -1.65
N SER A 41 5.42 -11.23 -0.56
CA SER A 41 5.07 -10.57 0.70
C SER A 41 6.34 -10.05 1.36
N GLY A 42 6.17 -9.05 2.20
CA GLY A 42 7.31 -8.47 2.92
C GLY A 42 6.90 -7.28 3.75
N PRO A 43 7.85 -6.74 4.53
CA PRO A 43 7.56 -5.56 5.35
C PRO A 43 7.42 -4.31 4.49
N LEU A 44 6.66 -3.35 5.00
CA LEU A 44 6.60 -2.03 4.41
C LEU A 44 7.89 -1.28 4.73
N GLU A 45 8.34 -0.45 3.79
CA GLU A 45 9.55 0.35 3.96
C GLU A 45 9.20 1.82 3.85
N ASN A 46 9.93 2.66 4.58
CA ASN A 46 9.79 4.11 4.54
C ASN A 46 8.37 4.59 4.79
N GLY A 47 7.64 3.87 5.64
CA GLY A 47 6.24 4.21 5.92
C GLY A 47 6.11 5.49 6.72
N LYS A 48 5.18 6.35 6.31
CA LYS A 48 4.93 7.62 6.96
C LYS A 48 3.44 7.88 7.05
N VAL A 49 3.04 8.56 8.12
CA VAL A 49 1.67 9.00 8.34
C VAL A 49 1.69 10.49 8.66
N ASP A 50 0.87 11.26 7.96
CA ASP A 50 0.71 12.67 8.21
C ASP A 50 -0.78 12.98 8.16
N GLY A 51 -1.41 13.06 9.33
CA GLY A 51 -2.85 13.19 9.41
C GLY A 51 -3.54 11.98 8.81
N ASN A 52 -4.30 12.19 7.75
CA ASN A 52 -4.95 11.10 7.02
C ASN A 52 -4.14 10.63 5.81
N ASN A 53 -2.99 11.24 5.56
CA ASN A 53 -2.15 10.88 4.43
C ASN A 53 -1.14 9.81 4.86
N VAL A 54 -1.00 8.79 4.01
CA VAL A 54 -0.08 7.69 4.27
C VAL A 54 0.77 7.45 3.03
N SER A 55 2.00 7.01 3.27
CA SER A 55 2.89 6.62 2.18
C SER A 55 3.81 5.51 2.66
N TRP A 56 4.16 4.63 1.76
CA TRP A 56 5.12 3.56 2.04
C TRP A 56 5.67 3.02 0.74
N SER A 57 6.74 2.23 0.87
CA SER A 57 7.34 1.54 -0.26
C SER A 57 7.26 0.04 0.00
N ALA A 58 7.09 -0.72 -1.06
CA ALA A 58 7.10 -2.18 -1.01
C ALA A 58 7.95 -2.72 -2.15
N LYS A 59 8.75 -3.73 -1.85
CA LYS A 59 9.58 -4.37 -2.87
C LYS A 59 8.92 -5.66 -3.31
N ILE A 60 8.84 -5.85 -4.61
CA ILE A 60 8.39 -7.11 -5.20
C ILE A 60 9.53 -7.72 -5.99
N SER A 61 9.52 -9.04 -6.11
CA SER A 61 10.58 -9.76 -6.80
C SER A 61 10.11 -10.47 -8.07
N SER A 62 8.82 -10.54 -8.29
CA SER A 62 8.25 -11.23 -9.43
C SER A 62 7.23 -10.34 -10.14
N PRO A 63 7.22 -10.26 -11.45
CA PRO A 63 8.07 -10.98 -12.40
C PRO A 63 9.51 -10.49 -12.46
N MET A 64 9.78 -9.31 -11.92
CA MET A 64 11.13 -8.76 -11.83
C MET A 64 11.26 -7.93 -10.56
N PRO A 65 12.46 -7.72 -10.04
CA PRO A 65 12.64 -6.85 -8.87
C PRO A 65 12.15 -5.44 -9.17
N LEU A 66 11.27 -4.94 -8.30
CA LEU A 66 10.67 -3.63 -8.50
C LEU A 66 10.28 -3.05 -7.14
N THR A 67 10.49 -1.75 -6.99
CA THR A 67 10.03 -1.04 -5.81
C THR A 67 8.76 -0.27 -6.16
N LEU A 68 7.73 -0.49 -5.36
CA LEU A 68 6.46 0.22 -5.50
C LEU A 68 6.36 1.27 -4.42
N ASP A 69 6.09 2.51 -4.81
CA ASP A 69 5.90 3.61 -3.88
C ASP A 69 4.42 3.94 -3.82
N PHE A 70 3.82 3.73 -2.64
CA PHE A 70 2.40 3.96 -2.42
C PHE A 70 2.20 5.29 -1.72
N SER A 71 1.20 6.02 -2.14
CA SER A 71 0.83 7.29 -1.51
C SER A 71 -0.67 7.44 -1.60
N GLY A 72 -1.32 7.67 -0.46
CA GLY A 72 -2.77 7.76 -0.44
C GLY A 72 -3.29 8.44 0.79
N ALA A 73 -4.61 8.43 0.93
CA ALA A 73 -5.30 9.02 2.05
C ALA A 73 -6.34 8.07 2.60
N VAL A 74 -6.52 8.10 3.92
CA VAL A 74 -7.51 7.31 4.63
C VAL A 74 -8.73 8.17 4.91
N ASP A 75 -9.91 7.63 4.62
CA ASP A 75 -11.18 8.27 4.93
C ASP A 75 -12.07 7.21 5.58
N GLY A 76 -12.10 7.21 6.91
CA GLY A 76 -12.81 6.18 7.66
C GLY A 76 -12.23 4.80 7.40
N ASP A 77 -13.02 3.92 6.80
CA ASP A 77 -12.60 2.57 6.46
C ASP A 77 -12.16 2.43 5.00
N LYS A 78 -11.93 3.55 4.32
CA LYS A 78 -11.53 3.58 2.92
C LYS A 78 -10.14 4.16 2.78
N LEU A 79 -9.40 3.61 1.83
CA LEU A 79 -8.06 4.08 1.49
C LEU A 79 -8.00 4.24 -0.02
N SER A 80 -7.47 5.36 -0.48
CA SER A 80 -7.33 5.61 -1.91
C SER A 80 -6.07 6.40 -2.18
N GLY A 81 -5.51 6.21 -3.35
CA GLY A 81 -4.30 6.91 -3.73
C GLY A 81 -3.73 6.35 -5.01
N SER A 82 -2.42 6.44 -5.14
CA SER A 82 -1.72 5.94 -6.31
C SER A 82 -0.45 5.20 -5.89
N VAL A 83 -0.04 4.28 -6.75
CA VAL A 83 1.22 3.56 -6.61
C VAL A 83 2.10 3.89 -7.79
N LYS A 84 3.35 4.21 -7.51
CA LYS A 84 4.34 4.49 -8.55
C LYS A 84 5.22 3.25 -8.71
N ALA A 85 5.26 2.74 -9.92
CA ALA A 85 5.93 1.48 -10.23
C ALA A 85 7.17 1.70 -11.09
N GLY A 86 8.01 2.65 -10.70
CA GLY A 86 9.26 2.93 -11.42
C GLY A 86 9.00 3.34 -12.87
N ALA A 87 9.63 2.63 -13.80
CA ALA A 87 9.51 2.95 -15.21
C ALA A 87 8.15 2.60 -15.81
N PHE A 88 7.32 1.84 -15.08
CA PHE A 88 6.00 1.46 -15.56
C PHE A 88 4.95 2.55 -15.34
N GLY A 89 5.27 3.61 -14.62
CA GLY A 89 4.36 4.71 -14.38
C GLY A 89 3.61 4.58 -13.07
N SER A 90 2.48 5.27 -12.98
CA SER A 90 1.67 5.32 -11.77
C SER A 90 0.29 4.77 -12.05
N PHE A 91 -0.30 4.09 -11.07
CA PHE A 91 -1.63 3.50 -11.18
C PHE A 91 -2.45 3.83 -9.94
N PRO A 92 -3.76 4.02 -10.08
CA PRO A 92 -4.60 4.24 -8.91
C PRO A 92 -4.79 2.96 -8.12
N PHE A 93 -4.94 3.10 -6.80
CA PHE A 93 -5.37 1.99 -5.97
C PHE A 93 -6.45 2.44 -5.00
N THR A 94 -7.25 1.49 -4.57
CA THR A 94 -8.28 1.71 -3.55
C THR A 94 -8.22 0.57 -2.56
N GLY A 95 -8.68 0.83 -1.35
CA GLY A 95 -8.70 -0.19 -0.33
C GLY A 95 -9.80 0.00 0.68
N SER A 96 -10.02 -1.04 1.47
CA SER A 96 -11.00 -1.03 2.54
C SER A 96 -10.44 -1.75 3.75
N ARG A 97 -10.82 -1.29 4.93
CA ARG A 97 -10.47 -1.98 6.17
C ARG A 97 -11.28 -3.26 6.27
N VAL A 98 -10.61 -4.37 6.59
CA VAL A 98 -11.26 -5.67 6.69
C VAL A 98 -11.23 -6.25 8.10
N ALA A 99 -10.57 -5.58 9.03
CA ALA A 99 -10.55 -6.03 10.44
C ALA A 99 -10.21 -4.90 11.38
#